data_0ef7b80aee62ac63adfc2edbd74bc396
#
_entry.id   0ef7b80aee62ac63adfc2edbd74bc396
#
_cell.length_a   1.000
_cell.length_b   1.000
_cell.length_c   1.000
_cell.angle_alpha   90.00
_cell.angle_beta   90.00
_cell.angle_gamma   90.00
#
_symmetry.space_group_name_H-M   'P 1'
#
loop_
_entity.id
_entity.type
_entity.pdbx_description
1 polymer ?
#
loop_
_entity_poly.entity_id
_entity_poly.type
_entity_poly.pdbx_seq_one_letter_code
_entity_poly.pdbx_strand_id
1 'polypeptide(L)'
;MIDNVVILVEDEPPADAPELLGLYEGTPLTERGDYSGVLPDTVRLFRLPIVRLCETREEVVDEVLVTVVHEIAHHFGIDDDRLHELGWA
;
A
#
# COMPACT_ATOMS: atom_id res chain seq x y z
N MET A 1 -1.35 15.65 0.42
CA MET A 1 -2.38 15.25 -0.53
C MET A 1 -1.88 14.09 -1.38
N ILE A 2 -2.77 13.14 -1.72
CA ILE A 2 -2.38 11.90 -2.39
C ILE A 2 -2.72 11.99 -3.88
N ASP A 3 -2.16 13.00 -4.54
CA ASP A 3 -2.48 13.25 -5.94
C ASP A 3 -1.67 12.39 -6.90
N ASN A 4 -0.50 11.93 -6.45
CA ASN A 4 0.43 11.20 -7.31
C ASN A 4 0.80 9.86 -6.69
N VAL A 5 -0.18 8.97 -6.61
CA VAL A 5 0.06 7.61 -6.15
C VAL A 5 -0.35 6.65 -7.24
N VAL A 6 0.55 5.76 -7.61
CA VAL A 6 0.28 4.69 -8.56
C VAL A 6 0.15 3.38 -7.78
N ILE A 7 -0.86 2.59 -8.11
CA ILE A 7 -1.05 1.29 -7.49
C ILE A 7 -0.61 0.22 -8.49
N LEU A 8 0.34 -0.61 -8.08
CA LEU A 8 0.84 -1.72 -8.87
C LEU A 8 0.48 -3.03 -8.18
N VAL A 9 0.13 -4.03 -8.95
CA VAL A 9 -0.20 -5.36 -8.43
C VAL A 9 0.88 -6.33 -8.89
N GLU A 10 1.49 -7.02 -7.93
CA GLU A 10 2.51 -8.04 -8.19
C GLU A 10 2.05 -9.35 -7.57
N ASP A 11 2.57 -10.47 -8.05
CA ASP A 11 2.16 -11.77 -7.54
C ASP A 11 2.73 -12.05 -6.15
N GLU A 12 4.02 -11.78 -5.96
CA GLU A 12 4.73 -12.15 -4.73
C GLU A 12 5.47 -10.96 -4.14
N PRO A 13 5.55 -10.88 -2.80
CA PRO A 13 6.39 -9.88 -2.14
C PRO A 13 7.87 -10.25 -2.25
N PRO A 14 8.77 -9.34 -1.80
CA PRO A 14 10.19 -9.65 -1.74
C PRO A 14 10.46 -10.90 -0.90
N ALA A 15 11.49 -11.66 -1.27
CA ALA A 15 11.80 -12.92 -0.63
C ALA A 15 12.11 -12.78 0.87
N ASP A 16 12.62 -11.62 1.29
CA ASP A 16 12.94 -11.35 2.68
C ASP A 16 11.74 -10.91 3.51
N ALA A 17 10.59 -10.72 2.89
CA ALA A 17 9.36 -10.33 3.60
C ALA A 17 8.14 -11.03 2.97
N PRO A 18 8.08 -12.37 3.04
CA PRO A 18 7.06 -13.14 2.32
C PRO A 18 5.64 -12.94 2.83
N GLU A 19 5.45 -12.38 4.01
CA GLU A 19 4.12 -12.15 4.59
C GLU A 19 3.55 -10.76 4.29
N LEU A 20 4.28 -9.93 3.56
CA LEU A 20 3.77 -8.60 3.21
C LEU A 20 2.57 -8.69 2.28
N LEU A 21 1.54 -7.91 2.57
CA LEU A 21 0.37 -7.77 1.71
C LEU A 21 0.50 -6.57 0.79
N GLY A 22 1.25 -5.56 1.20
CA GLY A 22 1.48 -4.35 0.42
C GLY A 22 2.68 -3.59 0.92
N LEU A 23 3.10 -2.59 0.14
CA LEU A 23 4.26 -1.77 0.46
C LEU A 23 4.11 -0.40 -0.19
N TYR A 24 4.29 0.65 0.61
CA TYR A 24 4.30 2.02 0.09
C TYR A 24 5.74 2.44 -0.17
N GLU A 25 6.01 2.91 -1.37
CA GLU A 25 7.32 3.42 -1.75
C GLU A 25 7.19 4.86 -2.20
N GLY A 26 7.80 5.76 -1.43
CA GLY A 26 7.84 7.17 -1.80
C GLY A 26 9.03 7.45 -2.71
N THR A 27 8.88 8.45 -3.59
CA THR A 27 9.98 8.89 -4.45
C THR A 27 10.88 9.82 -3.64
N PRO A 28 12.20 9.55 -3.58
CA PRO A 28 13.12 10.42 -2.85
C PRO A 28 13.09 11.86 -3.36
N LEU A 29 13.15 12.81 -2.45
CA LEU A 29 13.15 14.24 -2.79
C LEU A 29 14.32 14.63 -3.70
N THR A 30 15.45 13.97 -3.52
CA THR A 30 16.63 14.22 -4.34
C THR A 30 16.40 13.89 -5.81
N GLU A 31 15.57 12.90 -6.09
CA GLU A 31 15.21 12.56 -7.47
C GLU A 31 14.16 13.52 -8.01
N ARG A 32 13.23 13.94 -7.16
CA ARG A 32 12.15 14.86 -7.56
C ARG A 32 12.68 16.23 -7.98
N GLY A 33 13.78 16.67 -7.39
CA GLY A 33 14.34 17.98 -7.66
C GLY A 33 14.83 18.17 -9.08
N ASP A 34 15.08 17.09 -9.80
CA ASP A 34 15.63 17.16 -11.16
C ASP A 34 14.54 17.15 -12.23
N TYR A 35 13.27 17.08 -11.84
CA TYR A 35 12.16 16.96 -12.78
C TYR A 35 11.29 18.19 -12.76
N SER A 36 10.82 18.58 -13.94
CA SER A 36 9.82 19.64 -14.06
C SER A 36 8.43 19.15 -13.58
N GLY A 37 8.24 17.84 -13.50
CA GLY A 37 7.03 17.24 -12.98
C GLY A 37 7.30 16.47 -11.71
N VAL A 38 6.26 15.86 -11.14
CA VAL A 38 6.35 15.09 -9.91
C VAL A 38 6.31 13.60 -10.24
N LEU A 39 7.32 12.85 -9.77
CA LEU A 39 7.29 11.40 -9.88
C LEU A 39 6.29 10.84 -8.87
N PRO A 40 5.46 9.88 -9.28
CA PRO A 40 4.45 9.34 -8.36
C PRO A 40 5.07 8.45 -7.29
N ASP A 41 4.48 8.50 -6.11
CA ASP A 41 4.73 7.46 -5.11
C ASP A 41 4.00 6.19 -5.56
N THR A 42 4.43 5.04 -5.05
CA THR A 42 3.89 3.77 -5.48
C THR A 42 3.40 2.96 -4.29
N VAL A 43 2.20 2.39 -4.41
CA VAL A 43 1.72 1.35 -3.50
C VAL A 43 1.76 0.04 -4.26
N ARG A 44 2.54 -0.92 -3.77
CA ARG A 44 2.59 -2.27 -4.36
C ARG A 44 1.69 -3.18 -3.55
N LEU A 45 0.84 -3.92 -4.24
CA LEU A 45 -0.01 -4.93 -3.62
C LEU A 45 0.48 -6.30 -4.07
N PHE A 46 0.57 -7.23 -3.13
CA PHE A 46 1.05 -8.57 -3.42
C PHE A 46 -0.14 -9.52 -3.46
N ARG A 47 -0.53 -9.88 -4.67
CA ARG A 47 -1.78 -10.59 -4.95
C ARG A 47 -1.89 -11.93 -4.25
N LEU A 48 -0.86 -12.75 -4.32
CA LEU A 48 -0.95 -14.11 -3.79
C LEU A 48 -1.10 -14.17 -2.27
N PRO A 49 -0.32 -13.41 -1.49
CA PRO A 49 -0.55 -13.37 -0.05
C PRO A 49 -1.96 -12.91 0.33
N ILE A 50 -2.49 -11.92 -0.38
CA ILE A 50 -3.85 -11.43 -0.12
C ILE A 50 -4.87 -12.54 -0.39
N VAL A 51 -4.76 -13.20 -1.54
CA VAL A 51 -5.69 -14.27 -1.91
C VAL A 51 -5.63 -15.43 -0.92
N ARG A 52 -4.44 -15.75 -0.41
CA ARG A 52 -4.28 -16.84 0.56
C ARG A 52 -5.00 -16.57 1.89
N LEU A 53 -5.20 -15.31 2.24
CA LEU A 53 -5.90 -14.95 3.47
C LEU A 53 -7.42 -14.98 3.32
N CYS A 54 -7.91 -15.04 2.10
CA CYS A 54 -9.33 -14.85 1.81
C CYS A 54 -9.95 -16.13 1.29
N GLU A 55 -11.24 -16.32 1.60
CA GLU A 55 -12.00 -17.47 1.11
C GLU A 55 -12.98 -17.09 0.01
N THR A 56 -13.37 -15.82 -0.05
CA THR A 56 -14.34 -15.33 -1.02
C THR A 56 -13.79 -14.15 -1.78
N ARG A 57 -14.42 -13.85 -2.91
CA ARG A 57 -14.06 -12.70 -3.73
C ARG A 57 -14.31 -11.38 -2.99
N GLU A 58 -15.39 -11.32 -2.23
CA GLU A 58 -15.70 -10.12 -1.44
C GLU A 58 -14.64 -9.86 -0.39
N GLU A 59 -14.12 -10.91 0.25
CA GLU A 59 -13.03 -10.78 1.20
C GLU A 59 -11.76 -10.24 0.54
N VAL A 60 -11.47 -10.67 -0.69
CA VAL A 60 -10.32 -10.16 -1.43
C VAL A 60 -10.45 -8.67 -1.68
N VAL A 61 -11.63 -8.21 -2.10
CA VAL A 61 -11.88 -6.79 -2.35
C VAL A 61 -11.68 -5.99 -1.06
N ASP A 62 -12.25 -6.46 0.04
CA ASP A 62 -12.11 -5.79 1.33
C ASP A 62 -10.65 -5.75 1.79
N GLU A 63 -9.92 -6.86 1.63
CA GLU A 63 -8.52 -6.92 2.06
C GLU A 63 -7.63 -6.00 1.22
N VAL A 64 -7.88 -5.90 -0.07
CA VAL A 64 -7.16 -4.97 -0.94
C VAL A 64 -7.39 -3.54 -0.47
N LEU A 65 -8.64 -3.17 -0.20
CA LEU A 65 -8.95 -1.82 0.25
C LEU A 65 -8.28 -1.51 1.58
N VAL A 66 -8.38 -2.41 2.55
CA VAL A 66 -7.75 -2.24 3.87
C VAL A 66 -6.24 -2.13 3.74
N THR A 67 -5.62 -2.95 2.89
CA THR A 67 -4.17 -2.92 2.69
C THR A 67 -3.72 -1.58 2.12
N VAL A 68 -4.42 -1.07 1.09
CA VAL A 68 -4.09 0.22 0.50
C VAL A 68 -4.20 1.34 1.53
N VAL A 69 -5.30 1.35 2.28
CA VAL A 69 -5.52 2.39 3.30
C VAL A 69 -4.45 2.33 4.38
N HIS A 70 -4.10 1.13 4.86
CA HIS A 70 -3.07 0.97 5.88
C HIS A 70 -1.71 1.46 5.40
N GLU A 71 -1.30 1.09 4.18
CA GLU A 71 0.00 1.50 3.67
C GLU A 71 0.10 3.01 3.49
N ILE A 72 -0.94 3.61 2.94
CA ILE A 72 -0.97 5.07 2.77
C ILE A 72 -0.97 5.76 4.13
N ALA A 73 -1.79 5.27 5.07
CA ALA A 73 -1.90 5.87 6.39
C ALA A 73 -0.57 5.81 7.15
N HIS A 74 0.10 4.66 7.13
CA HIS A 74 1.41 4.51 7.80
C HIS A 74 2.43 5.46 7.21
N HIS A 75 2.42 5.64 5.89
CA HIS A 75 3.33 6.58 5.25
C HIS A 75 3.15 8.01 5.77
N PHE A 76 1.92 8.39 6.09
CA PHE A 76 1.61 9.71 6.61
C PHE A 76 1.60 9.77 8.14
N GLY A 77 2.12 8.75 8.81
CA GLY A 77 2.26 8.75 10.26
C GLY A 77 1.03 8.39 11.04
N ILE A 78 0.02 7.83 10.40
CA ILE A 78 -1.19 7.37 11.06
C ILE A 78 -0.98 5.92 11.46
N ASP A 79 -0.99 5.62 12.76
CA ASP A 79 -0.76 4.27 13.26
C ASP A 79 -2.05 3.44 13.31
N ASP A 80 -1.90 2.18 13.67
CA ASP A 80 -3.03 1.25 13.72
C ASP A 80 -4.09 1.65 14.75
N ASP A 81 -3.67 2.20 15.88
CA ASP A 81 -4.62 2.66 16.89
C ASP A 81 -5.52 3.77 16.35
N ARG A 82 -4.92 4.70 15.63
CA ARG A 82 -5.68 5.78 15.03
C ARG A 82 -6.60 5.28 13.92
N LEU A 83 -6.13 4.32 13.12
CA LEU A 83 -6.96 3.71 12.09
C LEU A 83 -8.15 2.98 12.69
N HIS A 84 -7.94 2.31 13.83
CA HIS A 84 -9.03 1.65 14.54
C HIS A 84 -10.09 2.65 15.00
N GLU A 85 -9.66 3.78 15.57
CA GLU A 85 -10.58 4.85 15.96
C GLU A 85 -11.39 5.37 14.79
N LEU A 86 -10.80 5.38 13.59
CA LEU A 86 -11.47 5.87 12.38
C LEU A 86 -12.32 4.79 11.69
N GLY A 87 -12.32 3.57 12.22
CA GLY A 87 -13.14 2.49 11.68
C GLY A 87 -12.44 1.66 10.59
N TRP A 88 -11.12 1.72 10.48
CA TRP A 88 -10.37 1.02 9.45
C TRP A 88 -9.54 -0.16 9.97
N ALA A 89 -9.71 -0.54 11.20
CA ALA A 89 -8.96 -1.67 11.74
C ALA A 89 -9.78 -2.94 11.76
#